data_dbea6ac8e3ad149dbaf3c44c0fc29b33
#
_entry.id   dbea6ac8e3ad149dbaf3c44c0fc29b33
#
_cell.length_a   1.000
_cell.length_b   1.000
_cell.length_c   1.000
_cell.angle_alpha   90.00
_cell.angle_beta   90.00
_cell.angle_gamma   90.00
#
_symmetry.space_group_name_H-M   'P 1'
#
loop_
_entity.id
_entity.type
_entity.pdbx_description
1 polymer ?
#
loop_
_entity_poly.entity_id
_entity_poly.type
_entity_poly.pdbx_seq_one_letter_code
_entity_poly.pdbx_strand_id
1 'polypeptide(L)'
;MKLIDNCIKSIFSYKNFKELLNSLAFAFIFAFIFQTFIYQPFKIPSGSMKPGLQIGDYLFVEKFVYGYNNSSLSFMLNRFDLFNESFFFDTPKRGDVIVFLLPRDSSIHYIKRLIGLPDDEIQIKDGLLYINNVAVKRESKGQKIDIEQNGIPYVKNIFEETLPNGVNYTIYTDNARKSYQNNFDHNDTPIYKVPKGHYFFMGDNRDNSIDSRFLKKVGYVPKNKILGKAKILFWTSDFSVLDFITKFKTNRAFKMIE
;
A
#
# COMPACT_ATOMS: atom_id res chain seq x y z
N MET A 1 -28.67 -8.10 46.12
CA MET A 1 -29.65 -7.67 45.12
C MET A 1 -29.80 -6.13 45.08
N LYS A 2 -30.17 -5.45 46.18
CA LYS A 2 -30.35 -3.97 46.20
C LYS A 2 -29.10 -3.13 45.78
N LEU A 3 -27.89 -3.60 46.06
CA LEU A 3 -26.64 -2.89 45.68
C LEU A 3 -26.40 -2.95 44.15
N ILE A 4 -26.70 -4.09 43.52
CA ILE A 4 -26.57 -4.25 42.07
C ILE A 4 -27.64 -3.44 41.34
N ASP A 5 -28.88 -3.42 41.84
CA ASP A 5 -29.96 -2.59 41.27
C ASP A 5 -29.68 -1.12 41.38
N ASN A 6 -29.09 -0.61 42.47
CA ASN A 6 -28.70 0.77 42.61
C ASN A 6 -27.50 1.15 41.72
N CYS A 7 -26.56 0.24 41.50
CA CYS A 7 -25.45 0.43 40.60
C CYS A 7 -25.94 0.50 39.15
N ILE A 8 -26.84 -0.38 38.73
CA ILE A 8 -27.44 -0.36 37.40
C ILE A 8 -28.28 0.90 37.20
N LYS A 9 -29.10 1.32 38.16
CA LYS A 9 -29.88 2.57 38.09
C LYS A 9 -28.97 3.82 38.03
N SER A 10 -27.83 3.80 38.71
CA SER A 10 -26.85 4.90 38.65
C SER A 10 -26.17 4.98 37.27
N ILE A 11 -25.83 3.84 36.68
CA ILE A 11 -25.23 3.77 35.34
C ILE A 11 -26.22 4.26 34.26
N PHE A 12 -27.53 3.91 34.40
CA PHE A 12 -28.60 4.34 33.48
C PHE A 12 -29.31 5.64 33.87
N SER A 13 -28.72 6.43 34.78
CA SER A 13 -29.21 7.79 35.01
C SER A 13 -29.13 8.59 33.71
N TYR A 14 -30.18 9.34 33.36
CA TYR A 14 -30.24 10.19 32.17
C TYR A 14 -28.99 11.10 32.03
N LYS A 15 -28.44 11.59 33.10
CA LYS A 15 -27.22 12.39 33.13
C LYS A 15 -26.02 11.60 32.66
N ASN A 16 -25.81 10.39 33.20
CA ASN A 16 -24.68 9.52 32.85
C ASN A 16 -24.82 9.01 31.41
N PHE A 17 -26.03 8.73 30.96
CA PHE A 17 -26.31 8.32 29.58
C PHE A 17 -26.00 9.47 28.58
N LYS A 18 -26.36 10.70 28.90
CA LYS A 18 -26.02 11.88 28.09
C LYS A 18 -24.50 12.12 28.03
N GLU A 19 -23.82 11.97 29.16
CA GLU A 19 -22.34 12.07 29.20
C GLU A 19 -21.66 10.98 28.39
N LEU A 20 -22.16 9.74 28.44
CA LEU A 20 -21.69 8.64 27.62
C LEU A 20 -21.91 8.93 26.13
N LEU A 21 -23.09 9.39 25.73
CA LEU A 21 -23.39 9.77 24.34
C LEU A 21 -22.46 10.88 23.84
N ASN A 22 -22.25 11.91 24.65
CA ASN A 22 -21.34 12.99 24.28
C ASN A 22 -19.89 12.50 24.13
N SER A 23 -19.43 11.62 25.01
CA SER A 23 -18.09 11.02 24.93
C SER A 23 -17.94 10.15 23.68
N LEU A 24 -18.95 9.33 23.37
CA LEU A 24 -18.98 8.51 22.16
C LEU A 24 -19.02 9.37 20.88
N ALA A 25 -19.84 10.44 20.89
CA ALA A 25 -19.90 11.36 19.75
C ALA A 25 -18.55 12.06 19.53
N PHE A 26 -17.92 12.54 20.60
CA PHE A 26 -16.58 13.13 20.52
C PHE A 26 -15.53 12.14 20.01
N ALA A 27 -15.50 10.93 20.55
CA ALA A 27 -14.59 9.88 20.10
C ALA A 27 -14.81 9.52 18.62
N PHE A 28 -16.06 9.44 18.19
CA PHE A 28 -16.41 9.20 16.79
C PHE A 28 -15.95 10.33 15.87
N ILE A 29 -16.23 11.58 16.23
CA ILE A 29 -15.82 12.76 15.46
C ILE A 29 -14.29 12.82 15.38
N PHE A 30 -13.60 12.61 16.50
CA PHE A 30 -12.14 12.58 16.54
C PHE A 30 -11.58 11.48 15.63
N ALA A 31 -12.08 10.25 15.76
CA ALA A 31 -11.65 9.12 14.93
C ALA A 31 -11.94 9.37 13.43
N PHE A 32 -13.09 9.98 13.13
CA PHE A 32 -13.46 10.34 11.75
C PHE A 32 -12.51 11.37 11.15
N ILE A 33 -12.19 12.44 11.90
CA ILE A 33 -11.24 13.48 11.47
C ILE A 33 -9.85 12.85 11.28
N PHE A 34 -9.39 12.07 12.27
CA PHE A 34 -8.09 11.43 12.24
C PHE A 34 -7.94 10.50 11.02
N GLN A 35 -8.94 9.63 10.79
CA GLN A 35 -8.95 8.70 9.66
C GLN A 35 -9.10 9.40 8.31
N THR A 36 -9.82 10.53 8.27
CA THR A 36 -10.03 11.26 7.04
C THR A 36 -8.79 12.03 6.61
N PHE A 37 -8.09 12.65 7.54
CA PHE A 37 -7.03 13.61 7.22
C PHE A 37 -5.62 13.14 7.57
N ILE A 38 -5.45 12.22 8.50
CA ILE A 38 -4.10 11.87 8.99
C ILE A 38 -3.70 10.47 8.53
N TYR A 39 -4.31 9.43 9.09
CA TYR A 39 -3.96 8.05 8.81
C TYR A 39 -5.18 7.21 8.46
N GLN A 40 -5.09 6.47 7.39
CA GLN A 40 -6.11 5.50 7.02
C GLN A 40 -5.55 4.07 7.11
N PRO A 41 -6.22 3.16 7.86
CA PRO A 41 -5.83 1.76 7.89
C PRO A 41 -6.22 1.05 6.60
N PHE A 42 -5.31 0.20 6.09
CA PHE A 42 -5.54 -0.67 4.94
C PHE A 42 -5.10 -2.09 5.27
N LYS A 43 -5.87 -3.07 4.79
CA LYS A 43 -5.52 -4.48 4.80
C LYS A 43 -4.92 -4.87 3.45
N ILE A 44 -3.86 -5.67 3.46
CA ILE A 44 -3.21 -6.17 2.24
C ILE A 44 -3.93 -7.43 1.75
N PRO A 45 -4.63 -7.37 0.61
CA PRO A 45 -5.39 -8.52 0.10
C PRO A 45 -4.58 -9.43 -0.82
N SER A 46 -3.43 -8.99 -1.34
CA SER A 46 -2.66 -9.71 -2.35
C SER A 46 -1.17 -9.76 -2.08
N GLY A 47 -0.48 -10.74 -2.66
CA GLY A 47 0.97 -10.91 -2.50
C GLY A 47 1.83 -10.10 -3.46
N SER A 48 1.28 -9.12 -4.19
CA SER A 48 2.02 -8.37 -5.22
C SER A 48 3.15 -7.47 -4.67
N MET A 49 3.16 -7.20 -3.35
CA MET A 49 4.20 -6.43 -2.64
C MET A 49 5.08 -7.31 -1.73
N LYS A 50 5.03 -8.64 -1.88
CA LYS A 50 6.00 -9.54 -1.22
C LYS A 50 7.42 -9.25 -1.72
N PRO A 51 8.45 -9.30 -0.87
CA PRO A 51 8.46 -9.75 0.52
C PRO A 51 8.07 -8.67 1.54
N GLY A 52 8.08 -7.41 1.17
CA GLY A 52 7.89 -6.28 2.09
C GLY A 52 6.55 -6.33 2.83
N LEU A 53 5.47 -6.56 2.08
CA LEU A 53 4.11 -6.68 2.59
C LEU A 53 3.55 -8.07 2.26
N GLN A 54 2.88 -8.69 3.23
CA GLN A 54 2.27 -10.01 3.08
C GLN A 54 0.74 -9.92 3.06
N ILE A 55 0.11 -10.97 2.54
CA ILE A 55 -1.36 -11.07 2.54
C ILE A 55 -1.83 -11.12 3.99
N GLY A 56 -2.83 -10.29 4.32
CA GLY A 56 -3.39 -10.20 5.67
C GLY A 56 -2.70 -9.17 6.57
N ASP A 57 -1.61 -8.55 6.14
CA ASP A 57 -1.01 -7.42 6.85
C ASP A 57 -1.93 -6.21 6.89
N TYR A 58 -1.82 -5.41 7.95
CA TYR A 58 -2.51 -4.13 8.12
C TYR A 58 -1.48 -3.01 8.28
N LEU A 59 -1.69 -1.95 7.52
CA LEU A 59 -0.79 -0.79 7.52
C LEU A 59 -1.56 0.52 7.63
N PHE A 60 -0.87 1.54 8.11
CA PHE A 60 -1.34 2.92 8.07
C PHE A 60 -0.79 3.66 6.85
N VAL A 61 -1.68 4.35 6.15
CA VAL A 61 -1.36 5.22 5.02
C VAL A 61 -1.44 6.67 5.49
N GLU A 62 -0.34 7.39 5.36
CA GLU A 62 -0.26 8.84 5.58
C GLU A 62 -0.86 9.56 4.40
N LYS A 63 -1.95 10.29 4.62
CA LYS A 63 -2.64 11.05 3.58
C LYS A 63 -2.05 12.44 3.37
N PHE A 64 -1.67 13.08 4.45
CA PHE A 64 -1.20 14.48 4.45
C PHE A 64 0.15 14.69 3.75
N VAL A 65 0.97 13.63 3.62
CA VAL A 65 2.33 13.74 3.04
C VAL A 65 2.29 14.31 1.62
N TYR A 66 1.34 13.84 0.80
CA TYR A 66 1.20 14.32 -0.58
C TYR A 66 0.10 15.37 -0.75
N GLY A 67 -0.52 15.79 0.37
CA GLY A 67 -1.67 16.70 0.36
C GLY A 67 -3.00 15.99 0.12
N TYR A 68 -4.02 16.80 -0.15
CA TYR A 68 -5.39 16.30 -0.26
C TYR A 68 -5.92 16.47 -1.67
N ASN A 69 -6.66 15.48 -2.10
CA ASN A 69 -7.46 15.46 -3.32
C ASN A 69 -8.76 14.70 -3.04
N ASN A 70 -9.70 14.73 -3.97
CA ASN A 70 -10.97 14.01 -3.78
C ASN A 70 -10.77 12.51 -3.56
N SER A 71 -9.72 11.91 -4.13
CA SER A 71 -9.39 10.49 -3.92
C SER A 71 -8.85 10.19 -2.53
N SER A 72 -8.20 11.16 -1.86
CA SER A 72 -7.65 10.99 -0.51
C SER A 72 -8.68 11.17 0.60
N LEU A 73 -9.86 11.74 0.31
CA LEU A 73 -10.92 11.91 1.30
C LEU A 73 -11.57 10.59 1.68
N SER A 74 -12.18 10.56 2.87
CA SER A 74 -13.03 9.47 3.31
C SER A 74 -14.19 9.25 2.31
N PHE A 75 -14.62 7.99 2.16
CA PHE A 75 -15.75 7.61 1.29
C PHE A 75 -16.98 8.51 1.44
N MET A 76 -17.25 9.02 2.64
CA MET A 76 -18.37 9.94 2.87
C MET A 76 -18.16 11.32 2.24
N LEU A 77 -16.94 11.83 2.24
CA LEU A 77 -16.62 13.17 1.73
C LEU A 77 -16.24 13.19 0.25
N ASN A 78 -15.75 12.08 -0.27
CA ASN A 78 -15.42 11.93 -1.70
C ASN A 78 -16.64 12.16 -2.62
N ARG A 79 -17.84 12.04 -2.08
CA ARG A 79 -19.11 12.24 -2.80
C ARG A 79 -19.42 13.71 -3.10
N PHE A 80 -18.77 14.64 -2.39
CA PHE A 80 -19.11 16.08 -2.45
C PHE A 80 -18.18 16.90 -3.34
N ASP A 81 -17.21 16.28 -4.00
CA ASP A 81 -16.24 16.93 -4.89
C ASP A 81 -15.65 18.24 -4.29
N LEU A 82 -15.20 18.13 -3.03
CA LEU A 82 -14.84 19.26 -2.19
C LEU A 82 -13.56 19.97 -2.66
N PHE A 83 -12.72 19.30 -3.48
CA PHE A 83 -11.48 19.84 -3.98
C PHE A 83 -11.51 19.91 -5.50
N ASN A 84 -11.77 21.09 -6.06
CA ASN A 84 -11.65 21.34 -7.49
C ASN A 84 -10.19 21.21 -7.96
N GLU A 85 -9.23 21.48 -7.06
CA GLU A 85 -7.81 21.29 -7.28
C GLU A 85 -7.18 20.48 -6.15
N SER A 86 -6.18 19.67 -6.48
CA SER A 86 -5.45 18.91 -5.49
C SER A 86 -4.45 19.80 -4.77
N PHE A 87 -4.57 19.93 -3.46
CA PHE A 87 -3.57 20.58 -2.63
C PHE A 87 -2.46 19.59 -2.32
N PHE A 88 -1.27 19.80 -2.90
CA PHE A 88 -0.12 18.98 -2.64
C PHE A 88 0.91 19.73 -1.80
N PHE A 89 1.36 19.11 -0.71
CA PHE A 89 2.40 19.64 0.17
C PHE A 89 3.78 19.16 -0.28
N ASP A 90 3.89 17.88 -0.68
CA ASP A 90 5.12 17.30 -1.21
C ASP A 90 4.83 16.46 -2.46
N THR A 91 5.86 16.16 -3.22
CA THR A 91 5.77 15.28 -4.40
C THR A 91 6.16 13.85 -4.03
N PRO A 92 5.44 12.84 -4.55
CA PRO A 92 5.85 11.45 -4.40
C PRO A 92 7.29 11.22 -4.85
N LYS A 93 8.08 10.52 -4.04
CA LYS A 93 9.49 10.25 -4.30
C LYS A 93 9.67 8.83 -4.82
N ARG A 94 10.60 8.65 -5.71
CA ARG A 94 10.96 7.32 -6.22
C ARG A 94 11.32 6.38 -5.06
N GLY A 95 10.73 5.19 -5.04
CA GLY A 95 10.87 4.22 -3.97
C GLY A 95 9.72 4.23 -2.95
N ASP A 96 8.93 5.30 -2.86
CA ASP A 96 7.77 5.34 -1.95
C ASP A 96 6.78 4.21 -2.28
N VAL A 97 6.31 3.53 -1.23
CA VAL A 97 5.19 2.59 -1.34
C VAL A 97 3.88 3.36 -1.17
N ILE A 98 3.07 3.38 -2.21
CA ILE A 98 1.93 4.29 -2.31
C ILE A 98 0.63 3.52 -2.50
N VAL A 99 -0.43 3.96 -1.82
CA VAL A 99 -1.80 3.55 -2.09
C VAL A 99 -2.45 4.55 -3.04
N PHE A 100 -3.06 4.03 -4.10
CA PHE A 100 -3.74 4.83 -5.11
C PHE A 100 -5.02 4.15 -5.61
N LEU A 101 -5.91 4.92 -6.18
CA LEU A 101 -7.10 4.40 -6.87
C LEU A 101 -6.73 3.96 -8.28
N LEU A 102 -7.24 2.80 -8.67
CA LEU A 102 -7.05 2.32 -10.04
C LEU A 102 -7.61 3.35 -11.04
N PRO A 103 -6.82 3.83 -12.02
CA PRO A 103 -7.28 4.89 -12.93
C PRO A 103 -8.58 4.58 -13.67
N ARG A 104 -8.80 3.30 -13.99
CA ARG A 104 -9.98 2.82 -14.74
C ARG A 104 -11.18 2.50 -13.87
N ASP A 105 -10.94 2.25 -12.58
CA ASP A 105 -11.99 1.94 -11.61
C ASP A 105 -11.59 2.49 -10.23
N SER A 106 -12.09 3.67 -9.92
CA SER A 106 -11.78 4.36 -8.66
C SER A 106 -12.38 3.71 -7.41
N SER A 107 -13.10 2.61 -7.54
CA SER A 107 -13.56 1.80 -6.40
C SER A 107 -12.46 0.86 -5.88
N ILE A 108 -11.42 0.61 -6.69
CA ILE A 108 -10.36 -0.36 -6.39
C ILE A 108 -9.10 0.36 -5.93
N HIS A 109 -8.63 -0.01 -4.75
CA HIS A 109 -7.37 0.47 -4.19
C HIS A 109 -6.22 -0.46 -4.57
N TYR A 110 -5.12 0.13 -5.03
CA TYR A 110 -3.86 -0.55 -5.30
C TYR A 110 -2.78 -0.03 -4.37
N ILE A 111 -1.86 -0.92 -4.00
CA ILE A 111 -0.63 -0.56 -3.30
C ILE A 111 0.55 -1.06 -4.12
N LYS A 112 1.47 -0.16 -4.47
CA LYS A 112 2.65 -0.45 -5.28
C LYS A 112 3.79 0.50 -4.93
N ARG A 113 5.00 0.15 -5.37
CA ARG A 113 6.18 1.00 -5.26
C ARG A 113 6.28 1.95 -6.44
N LEU A 114 6.55 3.21 -6.15
CA LEU A 114 6.79 4.23 -7.17
C LEU A 114 8.16 4.05 -7.81
N ILE A 115 8.17 3.74 -9.09
CA ILE A 115 9.40 3.50 -9.87
C ILE A 115 9.67 4.64 -10.84
N GLY A 116 8.69 5.08 -11.62
CA GLY A 116 8.85 6.14 -12.62
C GLY A 116 8.17 7.44 -12.19
N LEU A 117 8.92 8.52 -12.25
CA LEU A 117 8.44 9.91 -12.08
C LEU A 117 7.99 10.48 -13.41
N PRO A 118 7.27 11.62 -13.45
CA PRO A 118 6.96 12.30 -14.70
C PRO A 118 8.20 12.53 -15.56
N ASP A 119 8.04 12.32 -16.87
CA ASP A 119 9.07 12.41 -17.91
C ASP A 119 10.14 11.28 -17.89
N ASP A 120 10.11 10.32 -16.97
CA ASP A 120 11.00 9.16 -16.98
C ASP A 120 10.69 8.18 -18.12
N GLU A 121 11.73 7.51 -18.60
CA GLU A 121 11.66 6.33 -19.44
C GLU A 121 11.94 5.07 -18.61
N ILE A 122 10.96 4.17 -18.54
CA ILE A 122 11.06 2.91 -17.78
C ILE A 122 11.08 1.76 -18.77
N GLN A 123 12.01 0.83 -18.59
CA GLN A 123 12.07 -0.38 -19.39
C GLN A 123 12.58 -1.56 -18.55
N ILE A 124 12.17 -2.76 -18.89
CA ILE A 124 12.80 -4.00 -18.41
C ILE A 124 13.47 -4.64 -19.62
N LYS A 125 14.76 -5.00 -19.49
CA LYS A 125 15.56 -5.74 -20.46
C LYS A 125 16.22 -6.90 -19.73
N ASP A 126 16.08 -8.10 -20.26
CA ASP A 126 16.62 -9.32 -19.64
C ASP A 126 16.25 -9.44 -18.15
N GLY A 127 15.02 -9.04 -17.80
CA GLY A 127 14.52 -9.00 -16.42
C GLY A 127 15.09 -7.89 -15.54
N LEU A 128 16.02 -7.07 -16.01
CA LEU A 128 16.62 -5.97 -15.26
C LEU A 128 15.89 -4.65 -15.53
N LEU A 129 15.58 -3.92 -14.48
CA LEU A 129 14.93 -2.60 -14.56
C LEU A 129 15.92 -1.52 -15.04
N TYR A 130 15.49 -0.75 -16.03
CA TYR A 130 16.18 0.45 -16.51
C TYR A 130 15.31 1.69 -16.27
N ILE A 131 15.94 2.76 -15.81
CA ILE A 131 15.32 4.06 -15.63
C ILE A 131 16.17 5.06 -16.40
N ASN A 132 15.59 5.76 -17.37
CA ASN A 132 16.29 6.70 -18.26
C ASN A 132 17.52 6.07 -18.92
N ASN A 133 17.35 4.85 -19.41
CA ASN A 133 18.39 4.02 -20.04
C ASN A 133 19.56 3.62 -19.12
N VAL A 134 19.46 3.83 -17.82
CA VAL A 134 20.45 3.40 -16.81
C VAL A 134 19.92 2.19 -16.07
N ALA A 135 20.70 1.12 -16.02
CA ALA A 135 20.35 -0.09 -15.30
C ALA A 135 20.28 0.17 -13.79
N VAL A 136 19.20 -0.27 -13.15
CA VAL A 136 19.09 -0.26 -11.70
C VAL A 136 20.01 -1.31 -11.11
N LYS A 137 20.83 -0.91 -10.14
CA LYS A 137 21.74 -1.85 -9.45
C LYS A 137 20.91 -2.94 -8.79
N ARG A 138 21.28 -4.21 -9.03
CA ARG A 138 20.62 -5.39 -8.50
C ARG A 138 21.65 -6.36 -7.92
N GLU A 139 21.42 -6.82 -6.70
CA GLU A 139 22.24 -7.81 -6.01
C GLU A 139 21.40 -9.05 -5.68
N SER A 140 21.93 -10.23 -5.96
CA SER A 140 21.27 -11.48 -5.57
C SER A 140 21.39 -11.70 -4.06
N LYS A 141 20.27 -12.01 -3.41
CA LYS A 141 20.21 -12.37 -1.98
C LYS A 141 19.83 -13.85 -1.79
N GLY A 142 19.87 -14.63 -2.87
CA GLY A 142 19.58 -16.06 -2.85
C GLY A 142 18.19 -16.41 -3.38
N GLN A 143 17.69 -17.55 -2.94
CA GLN A 143 16.42 -18.11 -3.40
C GLN A 143 15.61 -18.59 -2.20
N LYS A 144 14.29 -18.68 -2.38
CA LYS A 144 13.39 -19.34 -1.44
C LYS A 144 12.35 -20.16 -2.17
N ILE A 145 11.83 -21.18 -1.51
CA ILE A 145 10.65 -21.88 -1.97
C ILE A 145 9.42 -21.13 -1.44
N ASP A 146 8.51 -20.78 -2.33
CA ASP A 146 7.17 -20.26 -1.98
C ASP A 146 6.13 -21.29 -2.45
N ILE A 147 4.91 -21.21 -1.92
CA ILE A 147 3.83 -22.14 -2.26
C ILE A 147 2.73 -21.34 -2.94
N GLU A 148 2.30 -21.82 -4.11
CA GLU A 148 1.13 -21.26 -4.79
C GLU A 148 -0.16 -21.51 -4.00
N GLN A 149 -1.23 -20.81 -4.36
CA GLN A 149 -2.57 -21.03 -3.78
C GLN A 149 -3.09 -22.46 -4.02
N ASN A 150 -2.62 -23.12 -5.06
CA ASN A 150 -2.92 -24.52 -5.39
C ASN A 150 -2.04 -25.54 -4.65
N GLY A 151 -1.15 -25.09 -3.76
CA GLY A 151 -0.25 -25.95 -2.99
C GLY A 151 1.04 -26.36 -3.70
N ILE A 152 1.26 -25.92 -4.95
CA ILE A 152 2.47 -26.28 -5.73
C ILE A 152 3.65 -25.42 -5.28
N PRO A 153 4.77 -26.03 -4.83
CA PRO A 153 5.98 -25.28 -4.50
C PRO A 153 6.67 -24.75 -5.76
N TYR A 154 7.19 -23.56 -5.70
CA TYR A 154 7.99 -22.95 -6.76
C TYR A 154 9.13 -22.10 -6.19
N VAL A 155 10.19 -21.93 -6.98
CA VAL A 155 11.38 -21.20 -6.55
C VAL A 155 11.26 -19.73 -6.91
N LYS A 156 11.43 -18.86 -5.92
CA LYS A 156 11.59 -17.43 -6.12
C LYS A 156 13.03 -17.01 -5.93
N ASN A 157 13.53 -16.20 -6.83
CA ASN A 157 14.78 -15.47 -6.64
C ASN A 157 14.49 -14.23 -5.79
N ILE A 158 15.42 -13.95 -4.90
CA ILE A 158 15.42 -12.78 -4.03
C ILE A 158 16.53 -11.86 -4.50
N PHE A 159 16.17 -10.65 -4.87
CA PHE A 159 17.11 -9.60 -5.22
C PHE A 159 16.90 -8.36 -4.36
N GLU A 160 17.96 -7.62 -4.13
CA GLU A 160 17.92 -6.26 -3.63
C GLU A 160 18.20 -5.30 -4.78
N GLU A 161 17.31 -4.37 -5.02
CA GLU A 161 17.46 -3.29 -5.99
C GLU A 161 17.78 -1.98 -5.30
N THR A 162 18.70 -1.20 -5.88
CA THR A 162 19.05 0.15 -5.44
C THR A 162 18.62 1.14 -6.50
N LEU A 163 17.60 1.94 -6.20
CA LEU A 163 17.13 2.99 -7.09
C LEU A 163 18.16 4.14 -7.23
N PRO A 164 18.07 4.98 -8.29
CA PRO A 164 19.02 6.07 -8.51
C PRO A 164 19.11 7.09 -7.37
N ASN A 165 18.09 7.20 -6.53
CA ASN A 165 18.08 8.04 -5.33
C ASN A 165 18.61 7.34 -4.06
N GLY A 166 19.18 6.14 -4.18
CA GLY A 166 19.78 5.39 -3.08
C GLY A 166 18.80 4.54 -2.27
N VAL A 167 17.51 4.52 -2.59
CA VAL A 167 16.53 3.67 -1.91
C VAL A 167 16.78 2.21 -2.26
N ASN A 168 16.95 1.37 -1.23
CA ASN A 168 17.11 -0.07 -1.35
C ASN A 168 15.83 -0.79 -0.98
N TYR A 169 15.47 -1.82 -1.74
CA TYR A 169 14.31 -2.65 -1.45
C TYR A 169 14.47 -4.05 -2.04
N THR A 170 13.79 -5.00 -1.42
CA THR A 170 13.86 -6.41 -1.85
C THR A 170 12.73 -6.71 -2.81
N ILE A 171 13.06 -7.43 -3.89
CA ILE A 171 12.07 -7.91 -4.86
C ILE A 171 12.11 -9.42 -4.95
N TYR A 172 10.99 -9.99 -5.41
CA TYR A 172 10.88 -11.38 -5.84
C TYR A 172 10.69 -11.47 -7.34
N THR A 173 11.41 -12.43 -7.97
CA THR A 173 11.19 -12.84 -9.36
C THR A 173 11.08 -14.36 -9.44
N ASP A 174 10.42 -14.88 -10.46
CA ASP A 174 10.24 -16.31 -10.70
C ASP A 174 11.22 -16.80 -11.77
N ASN A 175 11.94 -17.89 -11.49
CA ASN A 175 12.96 -18.45 -12.42
C ASN A 175 12.40 -18.98 -13.73
N ALA A 176 11.13 -19.33 -13.81
CA ALA A 176 10.60 -20.16 -14.91
C ALA A 176 9.26 -19.65 -15.49
N ARG A 177 8.72 -18.56 -15.01
CA ARG A 177 7.44 -18.09 -15.52
C ARG A 177 7.62 -17.03 -16.60
N LYS A 178 7.60 -17.44 -17.86
CA LYS A 178 6.86 -16.62 -18.82
C LYS A 178 5.46 -16.50 -18.23
N SER A 179 5.11 -15.29 -17.78
CA SER A 179 3.80 -15.07 -17.18
C SER A 179 2.72 -15.54 -18.14
N TYR A 180 2.08 -16.64 -17.81
CA TYR A 180 0.93 -17.13 -18.57
C TYR A 180 -0.30 -16.22 -18.47
N GLN A 181 -0.21 -15.16 -17.67
CA GLN A 181 -1.23 -14.11 -17.61
C GLN A 181 -1.07 -13.18 -18.83
N ASN A 182 -1.73 -13.52 -19.92
CA ASN A 182 -1.94 -12.67 -21.10
C ASN A 182 -0.75 -12.50 -22.07
N ASN A 183 0.12 -13.47 -22.27
CA ASN A 183 1.27 -13.37 -23.20
C ASN A 183 2.15 -12.13 -22.96
N PHE A 184 2.21 -11.62 -21.74
CA PHE A 184 3.03 -10.47 -21.38
C PHE A 184 4.41 -10.96 -20.94
N ASP A 185 5.45 -10.50 -21.63
CA ASP A 185 6.81 -10.77 -21.21
C ASP A 185 7.21 -9.79 -20.11
N HIS A 186 7.44 -10.31 -18.89
CA HIS A 186 7.87 -9.52 -17.75
C HIS A 186 9.37 -9.21 -17.81
N ASN A 187 10.14 -9.94 -18.62
CA ASN A 187 11.58 -9.79 -18.72
C ASN A 187 11.99 -8.79 -19.79
N ASP A 188 11.17 -8.64 -20.85
CA ASP A 188 11.45 -7.69 -21.92
C ASP A 188 10.20 -6.88 -22.24
N THR A 189 10.29 -5.58 -22.01
CA THR A 189 9.16 -4.68 -22.20
C THR A 189 9.48 -3.57 -23.21
N PRO A 190 8.45 -2.96 -23.82
CA PRO A 190 8.66 -1.70 -24.51
C PRO A 190 9.13 -0.61 -23.53
N ILE A 191 9.61 0.50 -24.07
CA ILE A 191 9.90 1.69 -23.28
C ILE A 191 8.58 2.36 -22.87
N TYR A 192 8.40 2.56 -21.58
CA TYR A 192 7.29 3.31 -21.01
C TYR A 192 7.72 4.74 -20.72
N LYS A 193 7.24 5.71 -21.51
CA LYS A 193 7.45 7.14 -21.25
C LYS A 193 6.37 7.65 -20.32
N VAL A 194 6.75 8.04 -19.11
CA VAL A 194 5.80 8.49 -18.09
C VAL A 194 5.31 9.89 -18.41
N PRO A 195 4.01 10.10 -18.67
CA PRO A 195 3.50 11.44 -19.00
C PRO A 195 3.62 12.41 -17.83
N LYS A 196 3.65 13.72 -18.12
CA LYS A 196 3.58 14.76 -17.10
C LYS A 196 2.33 14.58 -16.21
N GLY A 197 2.50 14.79 -14.92
CA GLY A 197 1.42 14.62 -13.94
C GLY A 197 1.02 13.17 -13.66
N HIS A 198 1.77 12.19 -14.19
CA HIS A 198 1.54 10.76 -13.96
C HIS A 198 2.76 10.10 -13.33
N TYR A 199 2.52 8.92 -12.78
CA TYR A 199 3.52 8.10 -12.11
C TYR A 199 3.45 6.66 -12.61
N PHE A 200 4.59 5.96 -12.53
CA PHE A 200 4.70 4.56 -12.93
C PHE A 200 5.03 3.70 -11.71
N PHE A 201 4.18 2.75 -11.42
CA PHE A 201 4.25 1.90 -10.24
C PHE A 201 4.55 0.45 -10.60
N MET A 202 5.34 -0.21 -9.75
CA MET A 202 5.58 -1.65 -9.87
C MET A 202 5.40 -2.35 -8.53
N GLY A 203 5.00 -3.62 -8.59
CA GLY A 203 4.98 -4.48 -7.41
C GLY A 203 6.37 -5.05 -7.11
N ASP A 204 6.69 -5.23 -5.84
CA ASP A 204 7.95 -5.84 -5.42
C ASP A 204 8.01 -7.35 -5.75
N ASN A 205 6.85 -8.02 -5.85
CA ASN A 205 6.72 -9.38 -6.38
C ASN A 205 6.51 -9.32 -7.89
N ARG A 206 7.59 -9.11 -8.64
CA ARG A 206 7.65 -8.70 -10.05
C ARG A 206 6.77 -9.51 -10.98
N ASP A 207 6.83 -10.83 -10.93
CA ASP A 207 6.11 -11.72 -11.82
C ASP A 207 4.68 -12.02 -11.35
N ASN A 208 4.37 -11.67 -10.10
CA ASN A 208 3.06 -11.82 -9.49
C ASN A 208 2.41 -10.47 -9.17
N SER A 209 2.60 -9.48 -10.04
CA SER A 209 2.05 -8.14 -9.90
C SER A 209 1.39 -7.66 -11.18
N ILE A 210 0.12 -7.28 -11.08
CA ILE A 210 -0.55 -6.45 -12.08
C ILE A 210 -0.31 -5.00 -11.67
N ASP A 211 0.48 -4.26 -12.49
CA ASP A 211 0.91 -2.90 -12.19
C ASP A 211 1.02 -2.05 -13.46
N SER A 212 1.75 -0.93 -13.40
CA SER A 212 1.81 0.02 -14.52
C SER A 212 2.39 -0.55 -15.81
N ARG A 213 3.11 -1.66 -15.77
CA ARG A 213 3.56 -2.39 -16.96
C ARG A 213 2.39 -2.85 -17.84
N PHE A 214 1.25 -3.09 -17.24
CA PHE A 214 0.02 -3.46 -17.95
C PHE A 214 -0.80 -2.20 -18.27
N LEU A 215 -0.46 -1.53 -19.39
CA LEU A 215 -1.08 -0.26 -19.79
C LEU A 215 -2.61 -0.32 -19.89
N LYS A 216 -3.16 -1.48 -20.29
CA LYS A 216 -4.61 -1.69 -20.40
C LYS A 216 -5.29 -2.02 -19.08
N LYS A 217 -4.55 -2.35 -18.01
CA LYS A 217 -5.11 -2.70 -16.69
C LYS A 217 -4.89 -1.57 -15.68
N VAL A 218 -3.66 -1.18 -15.44
CA VAL A 218 -3.27 -0.12 -14.50
C VAL A 218 -2.75 1.09 -15.25
N GLY A 219 -1.67 0.92 -16.06
CA GLY A 219 -1.06 1.99 -16.82
C GLY A 219 -0.45 3.09 -15.95
N TYR A 220 -0.34 4.28 -16.51
CA TYR A 220 0.14 5.45 -15.81
C TYR A 220 -0.91 5.96 -14.82
N VAL A 221 -0.50 6.24 -13.60
CA VAL A 221 -1.40 6.69 -12.52
C VAL A 221 -1.31 8.21 -12.40
N PRO A 222 -2.39 8.94 -12.66
CA PRO A 222 -2.39 10.38 -12.53
C PRO A 222 -2.30 10.81 -11.06
N LYS A 223 -1.69 11.95 -10.81
CA LYS A 223 -1.41 12.50 -9.48
C LYS A 223 -2.65 12.56 -8.59
N ASN A 224 -3.81 12.91 -9.13
CA ASN A 224 -5.08 13.02 -8.40
C ASN A 224 -5.69 11.67 -7.97
N LYS A 225 -5.11 10.54 -8.37
CA LYS A 225 -5.51 9.19 -7.91
C LYS A 225 -4.69 8.67 -6.74
N ILE A 226 -3.65 9.40 -6.31
CA ILE A 226 -2.83 9.04 -5.15
C ILE A 226 -3.61 9.33 -3.87
N LEU A 227 -3.69 8.33 -2.98
CA LEU A 227 -4.28 8.48 -1.65
C LEU A 227 -3.27 8.93 -0.62
N GLY A 228 -2.11 8.28 -0.59
CA GLY A 228 -1.08 8.55 0.40
C GLY A 228 0.03 7.51 0.42
N LYS A 229 1.01 7.73 1.30
CA LYS A 229 2.19 6.89 1.49
C LYS A 229 1.93 5.83 2.55
N ALA A 230 2.19 4.56 2.23
CA ALA A 230 2.22 3.49 3.23
C ALA A 230 3.38 3.73 4.19
N LYS A 231 3.10 3.81 5.50
CA LYS A 231 4.10 4.27 6.47
C LYS A 231 4.47 3.23 7.51
N ILE A 232 3.49 2.67 8.17
CA ILE A 232 3.69 1.78 9.31
C ILE A 232 2.87 0.52 9.11
N LEU A 233 3.54 -0.62 9.21
CA LEU A 233 2.91 -1.93 9.33
C LEU A 233 2.55 -2.13 10.81
N PHE A 234 1.28 -2.00 11.18
CA PHE A 234 0.89 -2.06 12.59
C PHE A 234 0.37 -3.43 13.05
N TRP A 235 -0.07 -4.27 12.12
CA TRP A 235 -0.51 -5.62 12.40
C TRP A 235 -0.10 -6.56 11.28
N THR A 236 0.30 -7.78 11.62
CA THR A 236 0.73 -8.78 10.63
C THR A 236 -0.15 -10.02 10.70
N SER A 237 -0.28 -10.71 9.57
CA SER A 237 -1.08 -11.94 9.46
C SER A 237 -0.62 -13.06 10.39
N ASP A 238 0.67 -13.04 10.74
CA ASP A 238 1.31 -14.04 11.60
C ASP A 238 1.14 -13.72 13.11
N PHE A 239 0.37 -12.67 13.42
CA PHE A 239 0.24 -12.13 14.76
C PHE A 239 -1.07 -12.59 15.40
N SER A 240 -1.01 -13.38 16.47
CA SER A 240 -2.16 -13.70 17.31
C SER A 240 -2.24 -12.77 18.51
N VAL A 241 -3.45 -12.58 19.06
CA VAL A 241 -3.65 -11.80 20.30
C VAL A 241 -2.87 -12.40 21.49
N LEU A 242 -2.68 -13.72 21.49
CA LEU A 242 -1.85 -14.43 22.47
C LEU A 242 -0.37 -14.07 22.32
N ASP A 243 0.13 -13.89 21.10
CA ASP A 243 1.52 -13.47 20.84
C ASP A 243 1.76 -12.02 21.31
N PHE A 244 0.74 -11.16 21.27
CA PHE A 244 0.81 -9.80 21.84
C PHE A 244 1.05 -9.81 23.34
N ILE A 245 0.38 -10.72 24.06
CA ILE A 245 0.49 -10.83 25.53
C ILE A 245 1.78 -11.55 25.93
N THR A 246 2.22 -12.55 25.14
CA THR A 246 3.28 -13.47 25.58
C THR A 246 4.65 -13.22 24.98
N LYS A 247 4.76 -12.66 23.79
CA LYS A 247 6.03 -12.65 23.04
C LYS A 247 6.53 -11.29 22.58
N PHE A 248 5.76 -10.21 22.52
CA PHE A 248 6.17 -8.87 22.03
C PHE A 248 7.16 -8.90 20.84
N LYS A 249 7.28 -10.06 20.17
CA LYS A 249 8.30 -10.38 19.17
C LYS A 249 7.68 -10.86 17.87
N THR A 250 6.96 -9.98 17.19
CA THR A 250 6.87 -10.17 15.74
C THR A 250 7.85 -9.19 15.12
N ASN A 251 8.86 -9.70 14.45
CA ASN A 251 9.89 -8.90 13.78
C ASN A 251 9.34 -7.96 12.69
N ARG A 252 8.03 -7.92 12.46
CA ARG A 252 7.37 -7.19 11.37
C ARG A 252 6.35 -6.16 11.83
N ALA A 253 5.67 -6.35 12.98
CA ALA A 253 4.72 -5.37 13.51
C ALA A 253 5.43 -4.08 13.95
N PHE A 254 4.77 -2.93 13.75
CA PHE A 254 5.31 -1.59 14.01
C PHE A 254 6.57 -1.23 13.22
N LYS A 255 6.83 -1.96 12.12
CA LYS A 255 7.93 -1.65 11.22
C LYS A 255 7.54 -0.52 10.27
N MET A 256 8.46 0.43 10.08
CA MET A 256 8.33 1.44 9.03
C MET A 256 8.45 0.76 7.66
N ILE A 257 7.64 1.22 6.70
CA ILE A 257 7.69 0.78 5.31
C ILE A 257 8.61 1.74 4.56
N GLU A 258 9.67 1.19 4.01
CA GLU A 258 10.69 1.90 3.22
C GLU A 258 10.48 1.67 1.73
#